data_02b37d429649d189e81f68fbfb6709f0
#
_entry.id   02b37d429649d189e81f68fbfb6709f0
#
_cell.length_a   1.000
_cell.length_b   1.000
_cell.length_c   1.000
_cell.angle_alpha   90.00
_cell.angle_beta   90.00
_cell.angle_gamma   90.00
#
_symmetry.space_group_name_H-M   'P 1'
#
loop_
_entity.id
_entity.type
_entity.pdbx_description
1 polymer ?
#
loop_
_entity_poly.entity_id
_entity_poly.type
_entity_poly.pdbx_seq_one_letter_code
_entity_poly.pdbx_strand_id
1 'polypeptide(L)'
;MSRPISVVSDAARDLLQSAGMFKNEKLVVWEYVSNGLQYVDPGTRPRVEVVLDSRRKRIAVADNGRGMDLHGLGNFFVMHGENVDRQQGRPGRGLFGTGKSAAFGIADVLRVTSVRRGRRSRVELTRADVEASRSASGPVGSVPVRVLEAEVVSDQPNGTLVEIEGIHLPRLDVDAVHGYVERHLARWPRDVEVVVNGHVCEYVEPSVRSEHHFGPSPDERKVLGDVELLVKVAKAPLPEELRGVSVFASGVWHETTLAGVERKELGDRLCGESDIPALDRPHVLPAFDASRRQELNRSNPLVRVLIPFIGRSLEHVRSELVREARAERATQEARRLAEEARRIADVLNADCADWRAKIARVRAHRGGGPDPGGAAGQGAEPGDDLLVGGDQPAMPDPAGTGGAPGGAVTAEPSSQDREARPDPEGEPIGRPAGAGERPGRRGGGFSVEFAPLGRVERRARYVRDRRTILINLDHEQIRAARANRDVGDPVFRRLAYEVALTEYAFALAAELDERSYFGDTADALYEIRDTVDRVARRAAALYST
;
A
#
# COMPACT_ATOMS: atom_id res chain seq x y z
N MET A 1 19.80 9.77 -52.31
CA MET A 1 18.65 10.05 -51.42
C MET A 1 18.79 9.15 -50.21
N SER A 2 19.09 9.69 -49.05
CA SER A 2 19.14 8.93 -47.80
C SER A 2 17.73 8.48 -47.42
N ARG A 3 17.49 7.18 -47.27
CA ARG A 3 16.23 6.66 -46.67
C ARG A 3 16.18 7.09 -45.21
N PRO A 4 15.10 7.72 -44.74
CA PRO A 4 14.97 8.04 -43.32
C PRO A 4 14.90 6.74 -42.49
N ILE A 5 15.60 6.72 -41.37
CA ILE A 5 15.47 5.67 -40.36
C ILE A 5 14.31 6.06 -39.46
N SER A 6 13.31 5.17 -39.29
CA SER A 6 12.15 5.40 -38.45
C SER A 6 12.30 4.63 -37.14
N VAL A 7 11.82 5.23 -36.02
CA VAL A 7 11.64 4.51 -34.75
C VAL A 7 10.40 3.63 -34.90
N VAL A 8 10.54 2.35 -34.57
CA VAL A 8 9.44 1.37 -34.64
C VAL A 8 9.24 0.78 -33.24
N SER A 9 7.99 0.64 -32.80
CA SER A 9 7.64 -0.01 -31.53
C SER A 9 7.28 -1.50 -31.75
N ASP A 10 7.68 -2.34 -30.81
CA ASP A 10 7.29 -3.76 -30.74
C ASP A 10 6.08 -3.90 -29.80
N ALA A 11 4.87 -3.89 -30.36
CA ALA A 11 3.63 -3.95 -29.60
C ALA A 11 3.54 -5.18 -28.66
N ALA A 12 4.09 -6.33 -29.09
CA ALA A 12 4.10 -7.55 -28.28
C ALA A 12 5.01 -7.39 -27.04
N ARG A 13 6.18 -6.82 -27.23
CA ARG A 13 7.12 -6.53 -26.14
C ARG A 13 6.56 -5.48 -25.19
N ASP A 14 6.05 -4.38 -25.73
CA ASP A 14 5.47 -3.29 -24.94
C ASP A 14 4.29 -3.80 -24.08
N LEU A 15 3.44 -4.66 -24.63
CA LEU A 15 2.31 -5.26 -23.93
C LEU A 15 2.79 -6.13 -22.76
N LEU A 16 3.77 -7.02 -22.97
CA LEU A 16 4.27 -7.90 -21.92
C LEU A 16 5.09 -7.16 -20.86
N GLN A 17 5.85 -6.13 -21.23
CA GLN A 17 6.54 -5.28 -20.27
C GLN A 17 5.55 -4.51 -19.38
N SER A 18 4.52 -3.92 -19.98
CA SER A 18 3.46 -3.23 -19.23
C SER A 18 2.68 -4.18 -18.31
N ALA A 19 2.44 -5.43 -18.75
CA ALA A 19 1.82 -6.48 -17.95
C ALA A 19 2.58 -6.76 -16.64
N GLY A 20 3.91 -6.67 -16.66
CA GLY A 20 4.76 -6.88 -15.48
C GLY A 20 4.50 -5.92 -14.30
N MET A 21 3.75 -4.83 -14.51
CA MET A 21 3.30 -3.93 -13.44
C MET A 21 2.12 -4.50 -12.62
N PHE A 22 1.35 -5.43 -13.20
CA PHE A 22 0.13 -6.01 -12.61
C PHE A 22 0.42 -7.40 -12.04
N LYS A 23 1.04 -7.47 -10.86
CA LYS A 23 1.56 -8.73 -10.28
C LYS A 23 0.56 -9.51 -9.43
N ASN A 24 -0.62 -8.97 -9.16
CA ASN A 24 -1.65 -9.62 -8.35
C ASN A 24 -3.06 -9.26 -8.83
N GLU A 25 -4.04 -10.05 -8.38
CA GLU A 25 -5.43 -9.92 -8.77
C GLU A 25 -6.04 -8.57 -8.37
N LYS A 26 -5.63 -7.98 -7.27
CA LYS A 26 -6.16 -6.69 -6.79
C LYS A 26 -5.90 -5.57 -7.80
N LEU A 27 -4.67 -5.49 -8.29
CA LEU A 27 -4.27 -4.48 -9.27
C LEU A 27 -4.96 -4.69 -10.62
N VAL A 28 -5.08 -5.95 -11.05
CA VAL A 28 -5.76 -6.31 -12.30
C VAL A 28 -7.25 -5.99 -12.23
N VAL A 29 -7.92 -6.41 -11.17
CA VAL A 29 -9.35 -6.13 -10.96
C VAL A 29 -9.60 -4.64 -10.91
N TRP A 30 -8.81 -3.89 -10.15
CA TRP A 30 -8.99 -2.44 -10.01
C TRP A 30 -8.84 -1.69 -11.34
N GLU A 31 -7.93 -2.11 -12.20
CA GLU A 31 -7.77 -1.51 -13.52
C GLU A 31 -9.07 -1.60 -14.35
N TYR A 32 -9.72 -2.78 -14.37
CA TYR A 32 -10.97 -2.95 -15.11
C TYR A 32 -12.18 -2.35 -14.39
N VAL A 33 -12.22 -2.41 -13.06
CA VAL A 33 -13.26 -1.73 -12.25
C VAL A 33 -13.23 -0.23 -12.50
N SER A 34 -12.05 0.39 -12.43
CA SER A 34 -11.91 1.83 -12.63
C SER A 34 -12.32 2.26 -14.04
N ASN A 35 -12.02 1.43 -15.06
CA ASN A 35 -12.49 1.68 -16.42
C ASN A 35 -14.02 1.57 -16.52
N GLY A 36 -14.63 0.55 -15.93
CA GLY A 36 -16.09 0.38 -15.90
C GLY A 36 -16.82 1.54 -15.22
N LEU A 37 -16.26 2.07 -14.14
CA LEU A 37 -16.81 3.22 -13.43
C LEU A 37 -16.67 4.54 -14.22
N GLN A 38 -15.64 4.66 -15.06
CA GLN A 38 -15.35 5.88 -15.80
C GLN A 38 -16.20 6.03 -17.07
N TYR A 39 -16.36 4.94 -17.84
CA TYR A 39 -16.92 5.01 -19.20
C TYR A 39 -18.43 4.75 -19.22
N VAL A 40 -19.20 5.52 -18.46
CA VAL A 40 -20.67 5.48 -18.42
C VAL A 40 -21.29 6.64 -19.19
N ASP A 41 -22.55 6.48 -19.60
CA ASP A 41 -23.31 7.56 -20.20
C ASP A 41 -23.76 8.58 -19.13
N PRO A 42 -23.85 9.89 -19.45
CA PRO A 42 -24.34 10.90 -18.53
C PRO A 42 -25.72 10.51 -17.95
N GLY A 43 -25.86 10.62 -16.63
CA GLY A 43 -27.10 10.28 -15.91
C GLY A 43 -27.25 8.78 -15.58
N THR A 44 -26.32 7.92 -15.97
CA THR A 44 -26.29 6.52 -15.57
C THR A 44 -25.47 6.37 -14.31
N ARG A 45 -26.03 5.74 -13.27
CA ARG A 45 -25.27 5.34 -12.07
C ARG A 45 -24.28 4.24 -12.45
N PRO A 46 -22.95 4.47 -12.29
CA PRO A 46 -21.96 3.46 -12.60
C PRO A 46 -22.13 2.22 -11.71
N ARG A 47 -22.16 1.03 -12.34
CA ARG A 47 -22.20 -0.25 -11.64
C ARG A 47 -21.20 -1.20 -12.27
N VAL A 48 -20.39 -1.83 -11.43
CA VAL A 48 -19.43 -2.87 -11.84
C VAL A 48 -19.62 -4.11 -10.97
N GLU A 49 -19.70 -5.26 -11.61
CA GLU A 49 -19.77 -6.56 -10.95
C GLU A 49 -18.51 -7.37 -11.26
N VAL A 50 -17.87 -7.87 -10.19
CA VAL A 50 -16.64 -8.65 -10.25
C VAL A 50 -16.89 -10.05 -9.71
N VAL A 51 -16.49 -11.06 -10.48
CA VAL A 51 -16.56 -12.47 -10.08
C VAL A 51 -15.15 -13.07 -10.13
N LEU A 52 -14.65 -13.53 -8.99
CA LEU A 52 -13.39 -14.29 -8.88
C LEU A 52 -13.72 -15.76 -8.62
N ASP A 53 -13.31 -16.63 -9.55
CA ASP A 53 -13.46 -18.08 -9.44
C ASP A 53 -12.08 -18.75 -9.37
N SER A 54 -11.64 -19.07 -8.16
CA SER A 54 -10.34 -19.73 -7.91
C SER A 54 -10.28 -21.14 -8.50
N ARG A 55 -11.42 -21.85 -8.57
CA ARG A 55 -11.47 -23.24 -9.10
C ARG A 55 -11.31 -23.26 -10.62
N ARG A 56 -11.96 -22.32 -11.30
CA ARG A 56 -11.88 -22.19 -12.77
C ARG A 56 -10.70 -21.33 -13.22
N LYS A 57 -9.93 -20.77 -12.28
CA LYS A 57 -8.83 -19.84 -12.58
C LYS A 57 -9.28 -18.71 -13.50
N ARG A 58 -10.38 -18.05 -13.13
CA ARG A 58 -11.05 -17.03 -13.92
C ARG A 58 -11.42 -15.81 -13.06
N ILE A 59 -11.29 -14.64 -13.67
CA ILE A 59 -11.84 -13.37 -13.17
C ILE A 59 -12.76 -12.83 -14.26
N ALA A 60 -13.93 -12.34 -13.89
CA ALA A 60 -14.84 -11.62 -14.76
C ALA A 60 -15.19 -10.26 -14.15
N VAL A 61 -15.14 -9.19 -14.96
CA VAL A 61 -15.52 -7.84 -14.59
C VAL A 61 -16.54 -7.34 -15.59
N ALA A 62 -17.77 -7.10 -15.14
CA ALA A 62 -18.88 -6.62 -15.96
C ALA A 62 -19.27 -5.21 -15.52
N ASP A 63 -19.47 -4.29 -16.46
CA ASP A 63 -19.94 -2.94 -16.23
C ASP A 63 -21.23 -2.63 -16.98
N ASN A 64 -21.95 -1.61 -16.54
CA ASN A 64 -23.12 -1.02 -17.19
C ASN A 64 -22.74 0.25 -17.96
N GLY A 65 -21.50 0.35 -18.42
CA GLY A 65 -20.99 1.48 -19.16
C GLY A 65 -21.61 1.63 -20.55
N ARG A 66 -21.14 2.63 -21.28
CA ARG A 66 -21.64 2.94 -22.64
C ARG A 66 -21.33 1.86 -23.69
N GLY A 67 -20.49 0.90 -23.36
CA GLY A 67 -20.03 -0.15 -24.27
C GLY A 67 -19.16 0.38 -25.42
N MET A 68 -18.65 -0.55 -26.20
CA MET A 68 -17.80 -0.30 -27.37
C MET A 68 -18.37 -1.00 -28.60
N ASP A 69 -18.40 -0.33 -29.75
CA ASP A 69 -18.53 -0.95 -31.05
C ASP A 69 -17.20 -1.61 -31.47
N LEU A 70 -17.16 -2.25 -32.62
CA LEU A 70 -15.96 -2.95 -33.09
C LEU A 70 -14.77 -1.99 -33.28
N HIS A 71 -15.02 -0.74 -33.70
CA HIS A 71 -13.99 0.29 -33.80
C HIS A 71 -13.47 0.68 -32.41
N GLY A 72 -14.37 0.87 -31.44
CA GLY A 72 -14.03 1.14 -30.04
C GLY A 72 -13.21 0.03 -29.40
N LEU A 73 -13.55 -1.24 -29.69
CA LEU A 73 -12.74 -2.39 -29.27
C LEU A 73 -11.34 -2.37 -29.91
N GLY A 74 -11.23 -1.99 -31.19
CA GLY A 74 -9.94 -1.76 -31.83
C GLY A 74 -9.10 -0.71 -31.09
N ASN A 75 -9.72 0.43 -30.74
CA ASN A 75 -9.06 1.49 -29.97
C ASN A 75 -8.68 1.06 -28.55
N PHE A 76 -9.47 0.18 -27.91
CA PHE A 76 -9.12 -0.41 -26.63
C PHE A 76 -7.76 -1.13 -26.67
N PHE A 77 -7.41 -1.78 -27.79
CA PHE A 77 -6.12 -2.48 -27.94
C PHE A 77 -4.96 -1.61 -28.46
N VAL A 78 -5.17 -0.33 -28.76
CA VAL A 78 -4.08 0.58 -29.15
C VAL A 78 -3.17 0.86 -27.94
N MET A 79 -1.93 0.35 -27.97
CA MET A 79 -0.94 0.61 -26.91
C MET A 79 -0.60 2.10 -26.87
N HIS A 80 -0.51 2.65 -25.65
CA HIS A 80 -0.23 4.07 -25.41
C HIS A 80 -1.16 5.04 -26.14
N GLY A 81 -2.37 4.58 -26.51
CA GLY A 81 -3.40 5.41 -27.11
C GLY A 81 -3.84 6.51 -26.13
N GLU A 82 -4.00 7.71 -26.67
CA GLU A 82 -4.52 8.84 -25.89
C GLU A 82 -5.98 8.57 -25.46
N ASN A 83 -6.31 8.96 -24.23
CA ASN A 83 -7.67 8.83 -23.71
C ASN A 83 -8.62 9.77 -24.47
N VAL A 84 -9.60 9.21 -25.17
CA VAL A 84 -10.57 9.96 -25.99
C VAL A 84 -11.35 10.99 -25.16
N ASP A 85 -11.66 10.69 -23.90
CA ASP A 85 -12.36 11.63 -23.03
C ASP A 85 -11.48 12.84 -22.68
N ARG A 86 -10.16 12.63 -22.47
CA ARG A 86 -9.21 13.75 -22.28
C ARG A 86 -9.06 14.61 -23.54
N GLN A 87 -9.01 14.02 -24.72
CA GLN A 87 -9.01 14.77 -25.99
C GLN A 87 -10.25 15.66 -26.14
N GLN A 88 -11.36 15.25 -25.54
CA GLN A 88 -12.62 15.99 -25.53
C GLN A 88 -12.78 16.93 -24.32
N GLY A 89 -11.69 17.13 -23.54
CA GLY A 89 -11.70 17.99 -22.34
C GLY A 89 -12.46 17.43 -21.15
N ARG A 90 -12.80 16.14 -21.16
CA ARG A 90 -13.43 15.46 -20.04
C ARG A 90 -12.39 14.83 -19.11
N PRO A 91 -12.63 14.78 -17.78
CA PRO A 91 -11.74 14.08 -16.86
C PRO A 91 -11.56 12.62 -17.27
N GLY A 92 -10.32 12.19 -17.44
CA GLY A 92 -10.01 10.82 -17.84
C GLY A 92 -8.86 10.23 -17.03
N ARG A 93 -9.05 9.06 -16.40
CA ARG A 93 -8.06 8.41 -15.53
C ARG A 93 -6.94 7.70 -16.28
N GLY A 94 -7.18 7.24 -17.50
CA GLY A 94 -6.19 6.54 -18.32
C GLY A 94 -5.18 7.49 -18.94
N LEU A 95 -3.97 7.62 -18.38
CA LEU A 95 -2.89 8.45 -18.93
C LEU A 95 -2.05 7.74 -19.98
N PHE A 96 -1.81 6.43 -19.82
CA PHE A 96 -0.79 5.71 -20.60
C PHE A 96 -1.35 4.62 -21.50
N GLY A 97 -2.65 4.38 -21.49
CA GLY A 97 -3.28 3.36 -22.34
C GLY A 97 -2.70 1.94 -22.20
N THR A 98 -2.25 1.57 -20.99
CA THR A 98 -1.64 0.26 -20.70
C THR A 98 -2.57 -0.73 -20.00
N GLY A 99 -3.78 -0.33 -19.61
CA GLY A 99 -4.72 -1.14 -18.84
C GLY A 99 -5.09 -2.48 -19.49
N LYS A 100 -5.12 -2.53 -20.83
CA LYS A 100 -5.33 -3.78 -21.60
C LYS A 100 -4.28 -4.86 -21.35
N SER A 101 -3.07 -4.47 -20.93
CA SER A 101 -1.99 -5.41 -20.60
C SER A 101 -2.17 -6.04 -19.21
N ALA A 102 -3.03 -5.48 -18.35
CA ALA A 102 -3.17 -5.89 -16.95
C ALA A 102 -3.44 -7.39 -16.80
N ALA A 103 -4.35 -7.95 -17.62
CA ALA A 103 -4.67 -9.37 -17.60
C ALA A 103 -3.43 -10.26 -17.74
N PHE A 104 -2.51 -9.90 -18.64
CA PHE A 104 -1.30 -10.69 -18.91
C PHE A 104 -0.24 -10.63 -17.81
N GLY A 105 -0.45 -9.81 -16.79
CA GLY A 105 0.37 -9.83 -15.58
C GLY A 105 0.19 -11.10 -14.74
N ILE A 106 -1.01 -11.69 -14.80
CA ILE A 106 -1.39 -12.86 -13.99
C ILE A 106 -2.04 -14.01 -14.78
N ALA A 107 -2.32 -13.86 -16.09
CA ALA A 107 -3.13 -14.80 -16.85
C ALA A 107 -2.67 -14.96 -18.31
N ASP A 108 -3.27 -15.92 -19.00
CA ASP A 108 -2.97 -16.26 -20.39
C ASP A 108 -3.97 -15.73 -21.39
N VAL A 109 -5.22 -15.50 -20.99
CA VAL A 109 -6.32 -15.14 -21.90
C VAL A 109 -7.05 -13.90 -21.43
N LEU A 110 -7.18 -12.93 -22.30
CA LEU A 110 -8.06 -11.78 -22.16
C LEU A 110 -9.17 -11.85 -23.22
N ARG A 111 -10.41 -11.89 -22.77
CA ARG A 111 -11.59 -11.83 -23.64
C ARG A 111 -12.44 -10.62 -23.26
N VAL A 112 -12.84 -9.84 -24.24
CA VAL A 112 -13.68 -8.67 -24.06
C VAL A 112 -14.94 -8.82 -24.89
N THR A 113 -16.09 -8.81 -24.21
CA THR A 113 -17.42 -8.76 -24.83
C THR A 113 -18.00 -7.40 -24.53
N SER A 114 -18.44 -6.67 -25.57
CA SER A 114 -19.03 -5.37 -25.37
C SER A 114 -20.33 -5.22 -26.17
N VAL A 115 -21.32 -4.61 -25.55
CA VAL A 115 -22.61 -4.31 -26.15
C VAL A 115 -22.76 -2.80 -26.24
N ARG A 116 -23.03 -2.32 -27.45
CA ARG A 116 -23.31 -0.90 -27.70
C ARG A 116 -24.45 -0.76 -28.71
N ARG A 117 -25.47 0.01 -28.34
CA ARG A 117 -26.63 0.31 -29.21
C ARG A 117 -27.26 -0.94 -29.82
N GLY A 118 -27.47 -2.00 -29.00
CA GLY A 118 -28.07 -3.26 -29.43
C GLY A 118 -27.18 -4.12 -30.35
N ARG A 119 -25.88 -3.85 -30.40
CA ARG A 119 -24.88 -4.63 -31.13
C ARG A 119 -23.83 -5.17 -30.18
N ARG A 120 -23.57 -6.48 -30.23
CA ARG A 120 -22.56 -7.17 -29.42
C ARG A 120 -21.37 -7.53 -30.29
N SER A 121 -20.17 -7.22 -29.77
CA SER A 121 -18.92 -7.69 -30.34
C SER A 121 -18.10 -8.40 -29.25
N ARG A 122 -17.36 -9.42 -29.64
CA ARG A 122 -16.52 -10.22 -28.76
C ARG A 122 -15.17 -10.46 -29.39
N VAL A 123 -14.12 -10.14 -28.63
CA VAL A 123 -12.73 -10.29 -29.07
C VAL A 123 -11.92 -11.03 -28.02
N GLU A 124 -10.85 -11.69 -28.48
CA GLU A 124 -9.96 -12.48 -27.63
C GLU A 124 -8.51 -12.22 -28.01
N LEU A 125 -7.67 -12.08 -27.00
CA LEU A 125 -6.22 -12.02 -27.12
C LEU A 125 -5.61 -13.02 -26.14
N THR A 126 -4.69 -13.86 -26.60
CA THR A 126 -3.99 -14.82 -25.75
C THR A 126 -2.49 -14.46 -25.62
N ARG A 127 -1.89 -14.87 -24.51
CA ARG A 127 -0.42 -14.73 -24.33
C ARG A 127 0.33 -15.44 -25.47
N ALA A 128 -0.16 -16.61 -25.91
CA ALA A 128 0.42 -17.35 -27.02
C ALA A 128 0.40 -16.56 -28.34
N ASP A 129 -0.69 -15.83 -28.63
CA ASP A 129 -0.78 -14.96 -29.83
C ASP A 129 0.24 -13.80 -29.74
N VAL A 130 0.41 -13.22 -28.54
CA VAL A 130 1.40 -12.16 -28.29
C VAL A 130 2.82 -12.68 -28.47
N GLU A 131 3.13 -13.85 -27.92
CA GLU A 131 4.47 -14.48 -28.05
C GLU A 131 4.77 -14.93 -29.48
N ALA A 132 3.79 -15.47 -30.18
CA ALA A 132 3.92 -15.83 -31.60
C ALA A 132 4.22 -14.60 -32.47
N SER A 133 3.59 -13.46 -32.17
CA SER A 133 3.83 -12.19 -32.90
C SER A 133 5.26 -11.67 -32.73
N ARG A 134 5.95 -12.01 -31.65
CA ARG A 134 7.39 -11.66 -31.44
C ARG A 134 8.32 -12.48 -32.33
N SER A 135 7.91 -13.71 -32.67
CA SER A 135 8.72 -14.65 -33.44
C SER A 135 8.46 -14.59 -34.95
N ALA A 136 7.39 -13.92 -35.36
CA ALA A 136 6.99 -13.84 -36.75
C ALA A 136 7.78 -12.77 -37.51
N SER A 137 8.24 -13.10 -38.73
CA SER A 137 8.89 -12.18 -39.67
C SER A 137 7.89 -11.20 -40.34
N GLY A 138 6.80 -10.86 -39.64
CA GLY A 138 5.75 -9.94 -40.11
C GLY A 138 6.07 -8.46 -39.92
N PRO A 139 5.17 -7.55 -40.30
CA PRO A 139 5.38 -6.12 -40.06
C PRO A 139 5.57 -5.88 -38.58
N VAL A 140 6.72 -5.33 -38.23
CA VAL A 140 7.07 -4.97 -36.86
C VAL A 140 6.01 -4.02 -36.33
N GLY A 141 5.36 -4.36 -35.21
CA GLY A 141 4.53 -3.42 -34.45
C GLY A 141 3.07 -3.74 -34.27
N SER A 142 2.53 -4.91 -34.68
CA SER A 142 1.15 -5.28 -34.39
C SER A 142 1.00 -6.70 -33.84
N VAL A 143 0.04 -6.87 -32.92
CA VAL A 143 -0.41 -8.18 -32.42
C VAL A 143 -1.85 -8.35 -32.87
N PRO A 144 -2.19 -9.41 -33.62
CA PRO A 144 -3.56 -9.64 -34.05
C PRO A 144 -4.45 -10.03 -32.86
N VAL A 145 -5.61 -9.40 -32.77
CA VAL A 145 -6.66 -9.74 -31.81
C VAL A 145 -7.73 -10.55 -32.54
N ARG A 146 -8.11 -11.71 -32.02
CA ARG A 146 -9.13 -12.55 -32.64
C ARG A 146 -10.52 -11.96 -32.42
N VAL A 147 -11.26 -11.73 -33.47
CA VAL A 147 -12.67 -11.33 -33.43
C VAL A 147 -13.52 -12.60 -33.41
N LEU A 148 -14.18 -12.87 -32.28
CA LEU A 148 -15.07 -14.04 -32.13
C LEU A 148 -16.49 -13.73 -32.60
N GLU A 149 -16.98 -12.52 -32.32
CA GLU A 149 -18.26 -12.00 -32.76
C GLU A 149 -18.11 -10.53 -33.19
N ALA A 150 -18.70 -10.18 -34.33
CA ALA A 150 -18.65 -8.80 -34.86
C ALA A 150 -20.07 -8.24 -35.00
N GLU A 151 -20.43 -7.27 -34.16
CA GLU A 151 -21.67 -6.50 -34.23
C GLU A 151 -22.96 -7.32 -34.36
N VAL A 152 -23.03 -8.48 -33.70
CA VAL A 152 -24.21 -9.32 -33.65
C VAL A 152 -25.34 -8.60 -32.92
N VAL A 153 -26.57 -8.67 -33.42
CA VAL A 153 -27.77 -8.11 -32.78
C VAL A 153 -27.92 -8.72 -31.37
N SER A 154 -28.14 -7.87 -30.37
CA SER A 154 -28.26 -8.26 -28.97
C SER A 154 -29.31 -7.43 -28.25
N ASP A 155 -30.14 -8.09 -27.45
CA ASP A 155 -31.13 -7.46 -26.57
C ASP A 155 -30.52 -7.07 -25.19
N GLN A 156 -29.23 -7.36 -24.98
CA GLN A 156 -28.54 -7.01 -23.75
C GLN A 156 -28.36 -5.50 -23.66
N PRO A 157 -28.37 -4.91 -22.45
CA PRO A 157 -28.08 -3.51 -22.24
C PRO A 157 -26.63 -3.19 -22.65
N ASN A 158 -26.34 -1.90 -22.87
CA ASN A 158 -24.98 -1.44 -23.07
C ASN A 158 -24.10 -1.82 -21.87
N GLY A 159 -22.85 -2.15 -22.14
CA GLY A 159 -21.87 -2.51 -21.11
C GLY A 159 -20.70 -3.28 -21.68
N THR A 160 -19.76 -3.59 -20.83
CA THR A 160 -18.58 -4.39 -21.18
C THR A 160 -18.37 -5.50 -20.15
N LEU A 161 -18.05 -6.69 -20.64
CA LEU A 161 -17.63 -7.83 -19.84
C LEU A 161 -16.18 -8.16 -20.22
N VAL A 162 -15.28 -8.04 -19.26
CA VAL A 162 -13.89 -8.48 -19.36
C VAL A 162 -13.73 -9.82 -18.65
N GLU A 163 -13.26 -10.83 -19.36
CA GLU A 163 -13.01 -12.17 -18.84
C GLU A 163 -11.50 -12.46 -18.93
N ILE A 164 -10.93 -12.89 -17.82
CA ILE A 164 -9.52 -13.20 -17.68
C ILE A 164 -9.41 -14.66 -17.26
N GLU A 165 -8.75 -15.49 -18.07
CA GLU A 165 -8.69 -16.94 -17.88
C GLU A 165 -7.25 -17.46 -17.93
N GLY A 166 -7.02 -18.66 -17.39
CA GLY A 166 -5.68 -19.24 -17.30
C GLY A 166 -4.82 -18.48 -16.27
N ILE A 167 -5.37 -18.19 -15.10
CA ILE A 167 -4.70 -17.42 -14.05
C ILE A 167 -3.59 -18.25 -13.41
N HIS A 168 -2.38 -17.71 -13.38
CA HIS A 168 -1.17 -18.37 -12.85
C HIS A 168 -1.07 -18.32 -11.33
N LEU A 169 -1.82 -17.42 -10.67
CA LEU A 169 -1.80 -17.29 -9.22
C LEU A 169 -2.30 -18.58 -8.55
N PRO A 170 -1.66 -19.05 -7.47
CA PRO A 170 -2.09 -20.27 -6.77
C PRO A 170 -3.53 -20.18 -6.30
N ARG A 171 -3.91 -19.04 -5.74
CA ARG A 171 -5.24 -18.73 -5.20
C ARG A 171 -5.63 -17.29 -5.58
N LEU A 172 -6.93 -17.04 -5.71
CA LEU A 172 -7.52 -15.71 -5.79
C LEU A 172 -8.07 -15.35 -4.41
N ASP A 173 -7.59 -14.25 -3.86
CA ASP A 173 -8.03 -13.76 -2.54
C ASP A 173 -9.17 -12.75 -2.71
N VAL A 174 -10.41 -13.25 -2.56
CA VAL A 174 -11.64 -12.45 -2.72
C VAL A 174 -11.72 -11.34 -1.68
N ASP A 175 -11.37 -11.63 -0.43
CA ASP A 175 -11.46 -10.65 0.67
C ASP A 175 -10.41 -9.54 0.48
N ALA A 176 -9.21 -9.90 0.01
CA ALA A 176 -8.18 -8.91 -0.31
C ALA A 176 -8.58 -8.01 -1.48
N VAL A 177 -9.24 -8.56 -2.52
CA VAL A 177 -9.77 -7.78 -3.65
C VAL A 177 -10.91 -6.88 -3.18
N HIS A 178 -11.86 -7.41 -2.42
CA HIS A 178 -12.98 -6.64 -1.89
C HIS A 178 -12.49 -5.44 -1.08
N GLY A 179 -11.65 -5.66 -0.08
CA GLY A 179 -11.10 -4.58 0.73
C GLY A 179 -10.22 -3.61 -0.06
N TYR A 180 -9.52 -4.07 -1.11
CA TYR A 180 -8.76 -3.19 -2.00
C TYR A 180 -9.68 -2.26 -2.80
N VAL A 181 -10.78 -2.78 -3.36
CA VAL A 181 -11.77 -2.01 -4.10
C VAL A 181 -12.45 -0.99 -3.19
N GLU A 182 -12.91 -1.38 -2.00
CA GLU A 182 -13.54 -0.47 -1.03
C GLU A 182 -12.65 0.73 -0.72
N ARG A 183 -11.36 0.51 -0.43
CA ARG A 183 -10.41 1.58 -0.15
C ARG A 183 -10.20 2.53 -1.34
N HIS A 184 -10.26 2.01 -2.56
CA HIS A 184 -10.11 2.83 -3.76
C HIS A 184 -11.39 3.58 -4.12
N LEU A 185 -12.56 3.07 -3.73
CA LEU A 185 -13.85 3.76 -3.88
C LEU A 185 -13.92 5.06 -3.07
N ALA A 186 -13.10 5.21 -2.03
CA ALA A 186 -12.93 6.48 -1.30
C ALA A 186 -12.67 7.68 -2.19
N ARG A 187 -12.08 7.44 -3.36
CA ARG A 187 -11.64 8.46 -4.32
C ARG A 187 -12.57 8.59 -5.51
N TRP A 188 -13.78 8.03 -5.40
CA TRP A 188 -14.82 8.08 -6.42
C TRP A 188 -16.06 8.84 -5.91
N PRO A 189 -16.88 9.41 -6.80
CA PRO A 189 -18.18 9.93 -6.42
C PRO A 189 -18.99 8.87 -5.66
N ARG A 190 -19.78 9.30 -4.67
CA ARG A 190 -20.54 8.38 -3.79
C ARG A 190 -21.69 7.62 -4.47
N ASP A 191 -21.99 7.96 -5.70
CA ASP A 191 -23.09 7.37 -6.48
C ASP A 191 -22.69 6.17 -7.34
N VAL A 192 -21.51 5.59 -7.11
CA VAL A 192 -21.07 4.37 -7.79
C VAL A 192 -21.41 3.12 -7.00
N GLU A 193 -21.55 2.00 -7.70
CA GLU A 193 -21.79 0.69 -7.10
C GLU A 193 -20.80 -0.33 -7.64
N VAL A 194 -20.07 -1.01 -6.76
CA VAL A 194 -19.21 -2.14 -7.12
C VAL A 194 -19.58 -3.35 -6.26
N VAL A 195 -19.70 -4.51 -6.91
CA VAL A 195 -20.07 -5.77 -6.27
C VAL A 195 -18.97 -6.78 -6.54
N VAL A 196 -18.40 -7.40 -5.52
CA VAL A 196 -17.38 -8.45 -5.64
C VAL A 196 -17.94 -9.75 -5.10
N ASN A 197 -18.07 -10.78 -5.95
CA ASN A 197 -18.66 -12.08 -5.61
C ASN A 197 -20.01 -11.97 -4.88
N GLY A 198 -20.87 -11.04 -5.29
CA GLY A 198 -22.19 -10.81 -4.70
C GLY A 198 -22.21 -9.93 -3.46
N HIS A 199 -21.06 -9.47 -2.96
CA HIS A 199 -20.95 -8.55 -1.84
C HIS A 199 -20.70 -7.12 -2.34
N VAL A 200 -21.54 -6.19 -1.92
CA VAL A 200 -21.39 -4.76 -2.27
C VAL A 200 -20.16 -4.21 -1.56
N CYS A 201 -19.30 -3.51 -2.30
CA CYS A 201 -18.18 -2.80 -1.74
C CYS A 201 -18.66 -1.44 -1.23
N GLU A 202 -18.55 -1.24 0.08
CA GLU A 202 -18.94 0.00 0.75
C GLU A 202 -17.69 0.70 1.30
N TYR A 203 -17.40 1.89 0.81
CA TYR A 203 -16.38 2.70 1.44
C TYR A 203 -16.93 3.34 2.71
N VAL A 204 -16.36 2.95 3.83
CA VAL A 204 -16.62 3.60 5.11
C VAL A 204 -15.51 4.63 5.35
N GLU A 205 -15.90 5.91 5.38
CA GLU A 205 -14.96 6.99 5.68
C GLU A 205 -14.38 6.79 7.10
N PRO A 206 -13.06 6.86 7.29
CA PRO A 206 -12.47 6.75 8.60
C PRO A 206 -13.03 7.80 9.55
N SER A 207 -13.28 7.43 10.80
CA SER A 207 -13.69 8.40 11.81
C SER A 207 -12.62 9.46 12.01
N VAL A 208 -12.97 10.71 11.70
CA VAL A 208 -12.08 11.87 11.75
C VAL A 208 -12.15 12.52 13.14
N ARG A 209 -10.99 12.92 13.68
CA ARG A 209 -10.85 13.71 14.91
C ARG A 209 -10.86 15.21 14.61
N SER A 210 -10.12 15.63 13.58
CA SER A 210 -10.02 17.02 13.15
C SER A 210 -9.71 17.11 11.67
N GLU A 211 -10.07 18.26 11.09
CA GLU A 211 -9.80 18.64 9.71
C GLU A 211 -9.03 19.96 9.69
N HIS A 212 -8.04 20.07 8.82
CA HIS A 212 -7.17 21.22 8.70
C HIS A 212 -7.05 21.61 7.23
N HIS A 213 -7.24 22.89 6.93
CA HIS A 213 -7.22 23.43 5.58
C HIS A 213 -5.96 24.29 5.39
N PHE A 214 -5.23 24.06 4.31
CA PHE A 214 -4.02 24.78 3.97
C PHE A 214 -4.09 25.33 2.56
N GLY A 215 -3.70 26.60 2.41
CA GLY A 215 -3.43 27.20 1.11
C GLY A 215 -1.93 27.33 0.85
N PRO A 216 -1.51 27.39 -0.43
CA PRO A 216 -0.13 27.64 -0.79
C PRO A 216 0.29 29.07 -0.40
N SER A 217 1.57 29.25 -0.06
CA SER A 217 2.18 30.56 0.11
C SER A 217 2.11 31.39 -1.18
N PRO A 218 2.34 32.71 -1.15
CA PRO A 218 2.30 33.54 -2.35
C PRO A 218 3.22 33.07 -3.49
N ASP A 219 4.39 32.53 -3.17
CA ASP A 219 5.34 32.03 -4.16
C ASP A 219 4.92 30.64 -4.70
N GLU A 220 4.41 29.78 -3.85
CA GLU A 220 3.87 28.48 -4.27
C GLU A 220 2.62 28.63 -5.14
N ARG A 221 1.77 29.60 -4.82
CA ARG A 221 0.56 29.92 -5.60
C ARG A 221 0.88 30.32 -7.04
N LYS A 222 2.02 30.94 -7.31
CA LYS A 222 2.48 31.26 -8.67
C LYS A 222 2.68 29.99 -9.52
N VAL A 223 3.02 28.88 -8.88
CA VAL A 223 3.32 27.60 -9.54
C VAL A 223 2.12 26.66 -9.50
N LEU A 224 1.52 26.49 -8.32
CA LEU A 224 0.43 25.52 -8.09
C LEU A 224 -0.93 26.07 -8.52
N GLY A 225 -1.09 27.39 -8.55
CA GLY A 225 -2.38 28.04 -8.65
C GLY A 225 -3.04 28.21 -7.29
N ASP A 226 -4.33 28.52 -7.32
CA ASP A 226 -5.16 28.66 -6.11
C ASP A 226 -5.75 27.29 -5.79
N VAL A 227 -5.02 26.54 -4.96
CA VAL A 227 -5.37 25.16 -4.56
C VAL A 227 -5.58 25.09 -3.06
N GLU A 228 -6.42 24.17 -2.63
CA GLU A 228 -6.67 23.86 -1.24
C GLU A 228 -6.15 22.46 -0.92
N LEU A 229 -5.48 22.33 0.22
CA LEU A 229 -5.06 21.04 0.78
C LEU A 229 -5.88 20.79 2.05
N LEU A 230 -6.69 19.76 2.02
CA LEU A 230 -7.40 19.24 3.19
C LEU A 230 -6.58 18.14 3.84
N VAL A 231 -6.22 18.31 5.12
CA VAL A 231 -5.59 17.28 5.93
C VAL A 231 -6.55 16.86 7.03
N LYS A 232 -6.82 15.57 7.12
CA LYS A 232 -7.69 14.95 8.13
C LYS A 232 -6.86 14.13 9.11
N VAL A 233 -7.19 14.20 10.38
CA VAL A 233 -6.61 13.37 11.44
C VAL A 233 -7.61 12.30 11.82
N ALA A 234 -7.30 11.04 11.56
CA ALA A 234 -8.13 9.91 11.96
C ALA A 234 -8.03 9.63 13.47
N LYS A 235 -9.14 9.19 14.08
CA LYS A 235 -9.19 8.79 15.50
C LYS A 235 -8.31 7.59 15.81
N ALA A 236 -8.05 6.73 14.82
CA ALA A 236 -7.22 5.53 14.92
C ALA A 236 -6.21 5.46 13.77
N PRO A 237 -5.13 4.66 13.90
CA PRO A 237 -4.21 4.39 12.80
C PRO A 237 -4.94 3.85 11.57
N LEU A 238 -4.65 4.43 10.42
CA LEU A 238 -5.25 4.07 9.14
C LEU A 238 -4.54 2.85 8.52
N PRO A 239 -5.26 2.04 7.71
CA PRO A 239 -4.63 1.12 6.77
C PRO A 239 -3.65 1.86 5.86
N GLU A 240 -2.60 1.17 5.40
CA GLU A 240 -1.51 1.79 4.63
C GLU A 240 -2.03 2.56 3.41
N GLU A 241 -3.00 2.00 2.73
CA GLU A 241 -3.57 2.55 1.50
C GLU A 241 -4.40 3.84 1.69
N LEU A 242 -4.80 4.14 2.93
CA LEU A 242 -5.55 5.36 3.27
C LEU A 242 -4.68 6.46 3.88
N ARG A 243 -3.39 6.17 4.12
CA ARG A 243 -2.44 7.14 4.73
C ARG A 243 -1.95 8.14 3.70
N GLY A 244 -1.92 9.39 4.10
CA GLY A 244 -1.35 10.47 3.31
C GLY A 244 -2.37 11.27 2.50
N VAL A 245 -1.86 12.23 1.76
CA VAL A 245 -2.66 13.11 0.90
C VAL A 245 -2.84 12.49 -0.47
N SER A 246 -4.07 12.28 -0.86
CA SER A 246 -4.47 11.91 -2.21
C SER A 246 -4.37 13.13 -3.12
N VAL A 247 -3.49 13.07 -4.11
CA VAL A 247 -3.30 14.12 -5.10
C VAL A 247 -4.15 13.83 -6.31
N PHE A 248 -5.00 14.77 -6.65
CA PHE A 248 -5.85 14.75 -7.83
C PHE A 248 -5.36 15.77 -8.87
N ALA A 249 -5.69 15.53 -10.13
CA ALA A 249 -5.60 16.51 -11.19
C ALA A 249 -6.95 16.55 -11.91
N SER A 250 -7.64 17.68 -11.80
CA SER A 250 -8.98 17.86 -12.38
C SER A 250 -9.96 16.73 -11.96
N GLY A 251 -9.96 16.36 -10.68
CA GLY A 251 -10.80 15.31 -10.12
C GLY A 251 -10.32 13.88 -10.38
N VAL A 252 -9.19 13.68 -11.07
CA VAL A 252 -8.58 12.36 -11.30
C VAL A 252 -7.48 12.11 -10.28
N TRP A 253 -7.61 11.05 -9.49
CA TRP A 253 -6.58 10.64 -8.54
C TRP A 253 -5.34 10.06 -9.24
N HIS A 254 -4.16 10.44 -8.77
CA HIS A 254 -2.88 9.98 -9.29
C HIS A 254 -2.02 9.28 -8.26
N GLU A 255 -1.75 9.93 -7.13
CA GLU A 255 -0.87 9.38 -6.10
C GLU A 255 -1.42 9.72 -4.72
N THR A 256 -1.14 8.88 -3.72
CA THR A 256 -1.30 9.23 -2.31
C THR A 256 0.08 9.25 -1.68
N THR A 257 0.43 10.36 -1.02
CA THR A 257 1.78 10.56 -0.47
C THR A 257 1.73 11.09 0.95
N LEU A 258 2.63 10.61 1.79
CA LEU A 258 2.91 11.16 3.11
C LEU A 258 4.02 12.22 3.09
N ALA A 259 4.62 12.47 1.92
CA ALA A 259 5.55 13.57 1.65
C ALA A 259 6.65 13.76 2.74
N GLY A 260 7.22 12.67 3.25
CA GLY A 260 8.31 12.67 4.23
C GLY A 260 7.90 12.44 5.68
N VAL A 261 6.62 12.09 5.96
CA VAL A 261 6.18 11.71 7.31
C VAL A 261 5.88 10.21 7.47
N GLU A 262 6.26 9.37 6.51
CA GLU A 262 5.93 7.93 6.42
C GLU A 262 6.36 7.13 7.66
N ARG A 263 7.50 7.49 8.26
CA ARG A 263 8.10 6.78 9.40
C ARG A 263 8.04 7.58 10.70
N LYS A 264 7.28 8.68 10.72
CA LYS A 264 7.18 9.54 11.88
C LYS A 264 6.02 9.13 12.79
N GLU A 265 6.18 9.37 14.09
CA GLU A 265 5.14 9.09 15.10
C GLU A 265 3.81 9.75 14.70
N LEU A 266 2.70 8.98 14.72
CA LEU A 266 1.35 9.40 14.34
C LEU A 266 1.17 9.85 12.88
N GLY A 267 2.15 9.65 12.01
CA GLY A 267 1.99 9.86 10.57
C GLY A 267 0.96 8.93 9.94
N ASP A 268 0.75 7.77 10.54
CA ASP A 268 -0.24 6.75 10.15
C ASP A 268 -1.70 7.13 10.47
N ARG A 269 -1.95 8.27 11.11
CA ARG A 269 -3.28 8.84 11.34
C ARG A 269 -3.65 9.96 10.39
N LEU A 270 -2.73 10.34 9.50
CA LEU A 270 -2.94 11.44 8.58
C LEU A 270 -3.44 10.95 7.23
N CYS A 271 -4.53 11.55 6.78
CA CYS A 271 -5.03 11.42 5.42
C CYS A 271 -5.49 12.79 4.92
N GLY A 272 -5.83 12.87 3.65
CA GLY A 272 -6.29 14.13 3.11
C GLY A 272 -6.37 14.09 1.59
N GLU A 273 -6.64 15.26 1.01
CA GLU A 273 -6.76 15.39 -0.44
C GLU A 273 -6.43 16.80 -0.90
N SER A 274 -5.97 16.90 -2.13
CA SER A 274 -5.81 18.16 -2.84
C SER A 274 -5.97 17.93 -4.33
N ASP A 275 -6.76 18.77 -4.99
CA ASP A 275 -6.90 18.78 -6.44
C ASP A 275 -6.03 19.88 -7.05
N ILE A 276 -5.13 19.50 -7.95
CA ILE A 276 -4.13 20.37 -8.58
C ILE A 276 -4.33 20.35 -10.10
N PRO A 277 -5.26 21.12 -10.66
CA PRO A 277 -5.53 21.11 -12.10
C PRO A 277 -4.31 21.47 -12.96
N ALA A 278 -3.34 22.17 -12.37
CA ALA A 278 -2.09 22.51 -13.05
C ALA A 278 -1.27 21.30 -13.47
N LEU A 279 -1.42 20.14 -12.82
CA LEU A 279 -0.74 18.89 -13.19
C LEU A 279 -1.16 18.36 -14.58
N ASP A 280 -2.38 18.64 -15.01
CA ASP A 280 -2.90 18.21 -16.32
C ASP A 280 -2.42 19.09 -17.49
N ARG A 281 -1.80 20.23 -17.21
CA ARG A 281 -1.28 21.11 -18.26
C ARG A 281 -0.05 20.48 -18.94
N PRO A 282 0.20 20.80 -20.21
CA PRO A 282 1.43 20.38 -20.86
C PRO A 282 2.66 20.93 -20.13
N HIS A 283 3.61 20.06 -19.80
CA HIS A 283 4.88 20.41 -19.16
C HIS A 283 6.05 19.92 -20.02
N VAL A 284 7.17 20.65 -20.02
CA VAL A 284 8.42 20.23 -20.68
C VAL A 284 8.90 18.89 -20.09
N LEU A 285 8.84 18.77 -18.76
CA LEU A 285 8.99 17.49 -18.08
C LEU A 285 7.61 17.02 -17.65
N PRO A 286 7.15 15.84 -18.05
CA PRO A 286 5.84 15.32 -17.65
C PRO A 286 5.65 15.36 -16.14
N ALA A 287 4.45 15.73 -15.67
CA ALA A 287 4.11 15.77 -14.25
C ALA A 287 4.01 14.35 -13.65
N PHE A 288 3.80 13.34 -14.49
CA PHE A 288 3.63 11.95 -14.11
C PHE A 288 4.73 11.08 -14.69
N ASP A 289 5.19 10.10 -13.91
CA ASP A 289 6.21 9.13 -14.32
C ASP A 289 5.54 7.93 -14.99
N ALA A 290 5.73 7.77 -16.29
CA ALA A 290 5.17 6.67 -17.06
C ALA A 290 5.71 5.28 -16.63
N SER A 291 6.91 5.24 -16.06
CA SER A 291 7.57 4.00 -15.62
C SER A 291 7.15 3.55 -14.21
N ARG A 292 6.56 4.45 -13.40
CA ARG A 292 6.24 4.26 -11.98
C ARG A 292 4.75 4.33 -11.67
N ARG A 293 3.90 3.66 -12.43
CA ARG A 293 2.45 3.54 -12.16
C ARG A 293 1.73 4.89 -12.05
N GLN A 294 2.10 5.87 -12.87
CA GLN A 294 1.50 7.22 -12.85
C GLN A 294 1.80 8.03 -11.59
N GLU A 295 2.82 7.65 -10.81
CA GLU A 295 3.29 8.45 -9.69
C GLU A 295 3.77 9.83 -10.17
N LEU A 296 3.75 10.80 -9.26
CA LEU A 296 4.22 12.15 -9.55
C LEU A 296 5.72 12.15 -9.85
N ASN A 297 6.09 12.74 -10.98
CA ASN A 297 7.49 12.89 -11.38
C ASN A 297 8.18 13.93 -10.50
N ARG A 298 9.00 13.47 -9.56
CA ARG A 298 9.73 14.34 -8.60
C ARG A 298 10.71 15.32 -9.27
N SER A 299 11.03 15.12 -10.56
CA SER A 299 11.87 16.04 -11.33
C SER A 299 11.08 17.19 -11.97
N ASN A 300 9.75 17.10 -12.05
CA ASN A 300 8.90 18.15 -12.60
C ASN A 300 8.90 19.37 -11.68
N PRO A 301 9.07 20.60 -12.22
CA PRO A 301 9.13 21.83 -11.40
C PRO A 301 7.91 22.05 -10.50
N LEU A 302 6.70 21.74 -10.99
CA LEU A 302 5.47 21.88 -10.21
C LEU A 302 5.44 20.88 -9.06
N VAL A 303 5.80 19.61 -9.31
CA VAL A 303 5.84 18.55 -8.29
C VAL A 303 6.89 18.85 -7.23
N ARG A 304 8.01 19.49 -7.60
CA ARG A 304 9.04 19.94 -6.64
C ARG A 304 8.56 21.02 -5.69
N VAL A 305 7.51 21.76 -6.03
CA VAL A 305 6.86 22.72 -5.14
C VAL A 305 5.74 22.04 -4.34
N LEU A 306 4.96 21.18 -5.00
CA LEU A 306 3.81 20.50 -4.42
C LEU A 306 4.18 19.58 -3.24
N ILE A 307 5.19 18.72 -3.40
CA ILE A 307 5.55 17.76 -2.36
C ILE A 307 6.04 18.43 -1.07
N PRO A 308 6.93 19.43 -1.09
CA PRO A 308 7.25 20.18 0.11
C PRO A 308 6.06 20.91 0.74
N PHE A 309 5.13 21.46 -0.05
CA PHE A 309 3.90 22.05 0.47
C PHE A 309 3.07 21.05 1.26
N ILE A 310 2.79 19.87 0.67
CA ILE A 310 2.09 18.78 1.37
C ILE A 310 2.86 18.35 2.63
N GLY A 311 4.17 18.13 2.51
CA GLY A 311 5.01 17.66 3.61
C GLY A 311 5.02 18.61 4.81
N ARG A 312 5.12 19.91 4.58
CA ARG A 312 5.07 20.92 5.66
C ARG A 312 3.69 20.95 6.34
N SER A 313 2.62 20.88 5.56
CA SER A 313 1.25 20.87 6.09
C SER A 313 0.99 19.63 6.94
N LEU A 314 1.40 18.45 6.46
CA LEU A 314 1.32 17.20 7.23
C LEU A 314 2.17 17.25 8.50
N GLU A 315 3.40 17.78 8.43
CA GLU A 315 4.28 17.89 9.58
C GLU A 315 3.75 18.86 10.64
N HIS A 316 3.11 19.94 10.22
CA HIS A 316 2.45 20.88 11.12
C HIS A 316 1.36 20.18 11.93
N VAL A 317 0.40 19.52 11.26
CA VAL A 317 -0.69 18.79 11.91
C VAL A 317 -0.16 17.64 12.77
N ARG A 318 0.82 16.87 12.27
CA ARG A 318 1.45 15.79 13.01
C ARG A 318 2.12 16.27 14.31
N SER A 319 2.83 17.39 14.25
CA SER A 319 3.52 17.95 15.41
C SER A 319 2.54 18.40 16.50
N GLU A 320 1.41 18.98 16.11
CA GLU A 320 0.31 19.29 17.02
C GLU A 320 -0.27 18.03 17.66
N LEU A 321 -0.57 17.02 16.84
CA LEU A 321 -1.10 15.74 17.30
C LEU A 321 -0.15 15.03 18.29
N VAL A 322 1.16 15.06 18.03
CA VAL A 322 2.16 14.49 18.95
C VAL A 322 2.18 15.24 20.27
N ARG A 323 2.09 16.58 20.24
CA ARG A 323 2.03 17.41 21.46
C ARG A 323 0.79 17.07 22.29
N GLU A 324 -0.38 16.98 21.64
CA GLU A 324 -1.62 16.59 22.29
C GLU A 324 -1.57 15.17 22.85
N ALA A 325 -1.08 14.20 22.07
CA ALA A 325 -0.94 12.83 22.52
C ALA A 325 0.01 12.67 23.71
N ARG A 326 1.06 13.49 23.79
CA ARG A 326 1.95 13.55 24.98
C ARG A 326 1.21 14.11 26.20
N ALA A 327 0.40 15.14 26.04
CA ALA A 327 -0.41 15.70 27.11
C ALA A 327 -1.46 14.69 27.59
N GLU A 328 -2.15 14.01 26.69
CA GLU A 328 -3.12 12.96 27.00
C GLU A 328 -2.48 11.76 27.73
N ARG A 329 -1.27 11.34 27.30
CA ARG A 329 -0.50 10.29 28.00
C ARG A 329 -0.11 10.66 29.44
N ALA A 330 -0.13 11.93 29.77
CA ALA A 330 0.11 12.40 31.13
C ALA A 330 -1.09 12.21 32.07
N THR A 331 -2.26 11.91 31.53
CA THR A 331 -3.44 11.62 32.36
C THR A 331 -3.30 10.26 33.06
N GLN A 332 -3.88 10.14 34.25
CA GLN A 332 -3.76 8.93 35.06
C GLN A 332 -4.33 7.69 34.34
N GLU A 333 -5.40 7.87 33.58
CA GLU A 333 -6.05 6.78 32.84
C GLU A 333 -5.19 6.27 31.70
N ALA A 334 -4.58 7.19 30.94
CA ALA A 334 -3.67 6.83 29.85
C ALA A 334 -2.41 6.10 30.38
N ARG A 335 -1.91 6.50 31.57
CA ARG A 335 -0.82 5.77 32.24
C ARG A 335 -1.21 4.35 32.57
N ARG A 336 -2.41 4.13 33.15
CA ARG A 336 -2.91 2.78 33.48
C ARG A 336 -3.09 1.91 32.25
N LEU A 337 -3.68 2.42 31.16
CA LEU A 337 -3.80 1.69 29.90
C LEU A 337 -2.44 1.34 29.32
N ALA A 338 -1.47 2.27 29.39
CA ALA A 338 -0.11 2.00 28.94
C ALA A 338 0.61 0.93 29.78
N GLU A 339 0.38 0.92 31.10
CA GLU A 339 0.90 -0.14 31.99
C GLU A 339 0.33 -1.51 31.63
N GLU A 340 -0.98 -1.62 31.43
CA GLU A 340 -1.63 -2.88 31.04
C GLU A 340 -1.14 -3.33 29.64
N ALA A 341 -1.06 -2.42 28.69
CA ALA A 341 -0.53 -2.70 27.37
C ALA A 341 0.91 -3.23 27.42
N ARG A 342 1.76 -2.65 28.29
CA ARG A 342 3.13 -3.13 28.53
C ARG A 342 3.16 -4.53 29.11
N ARG A 343 2.33 -4.82 30.14
CA ARG A 343 2.23 -6.16 30.73
C ARG A 343 1.85 -7.23 29.69
N ILE A 344 0.88 -6.90 28.83
CA ILE A 344 0.49 -7.79 27.72
C ILE A 344 1.70 -7.99 26.78
N ALA A 345 2.34 -6.91 26.35
CA ALA A 345 3.49 -6.95 25.44
C ALA A 345 4.66 -7.77 26.02
N ASP A 346 4.93 -7.69 27.32
CA ASP A 346 5.96 -8.47 27.98
C ASP A 346 5.71 -9.99 27.87
N VAL A 347 4.46 -10.42 28.05
CA VAL A 347 4.06 -11.83 27.89
C VAL A 347 4.24 -12.28 26.43
N LEU A 348 3.79 -11.47 25.47
CA LEU A 348 3.93 -11.77 24.04
C LEU A 348 5.40 -11.84 23.61
N ASN A 349 6.23 -10.94 24.12
CA ASN A 349 7.66 -10.90 23.80
C ASN A 349 8.43 -12.05 24.43
N ALA A 350 8.08 -12.46 25.64
CA ALA A 350 8.66 -13.66 26.26
C ALA A 350 8.33 -14.91 25.44
N ASP A 351 7.11 -15.04 24.93
CA ASP A 351 6.72 -16.13 24.05
C ASP A 351 7.47 -16.07 22.72
N CYS A 352 7.54 -14.90 22.10
CA CYS A 352 8.25 -14.69 20.84
C CYS A 352 9.75 -15.04 20.96
N ALA A 353 10.39 -14.69 22.07
CA ALA A 353 11.80 -15.00 22.33
C ALA A 353 12.04 -16.52 22.44
N ASP A 354 11.20 -17.23 23.19
CA ASP A 354 11.31 -18.68 23.33
C ASP A 354 11.05 -19.40 22.01
N TRP A 355 10.08 -18.90 21.25
CA TRP A 355 9.78 -19.44 19.93
C TRP A 355 10.98 -19.28 18.97
N ARG A 356 11.62 -18.10 18.95
CA ARG A 356 12.86 -17.85 18.19
C ARG A 356 13.99 -18.81 18.60
N ALA A 357 14.18 -19.00 19.91
CA ALA A 357 15.17 -19.92 20.42
C ALA A 357 14.89 -21.38 20.00
N LYS A 358 13.62 -21.78 19.92
CA LYS A 358 13.20 -23.09 19.43
C LYS A 358 13.55 -23.26 17.94
N ILE A 359 13.25 -22.28 17.09
CA ILE A 359 13.59 -22.31 15.66
C ILE A 359 15.10 -22.35 15.44
N ALA A 360 15.86 -21.53 16.16
CA ALA A 360 17.31 -21.52 16.06
C ALA A 360 17.90 -22.90 16.37
N ARG A 361 17.40 -23.57 17.41
CA ARG A 361 17.80 -24.96 17.77
C ARG A 361 17.44 -25.97 16.67
N VAL A 362 16.24 -25.91 16.11
CA VAL A 362 15.80 -26.80 15.01
C VAL A 362 16.66 -26.60 13.77
N ARG A 363 17.01 -25.37 13.43
CA ARG A 363 17.91 -25.06 12.30
C ARG A 363 19.32 -25.56 12.54
N ALA A 364 19.87 -25.41 13.75
CA ALA A 364 21.16 -25.92 14.11
C ALA A 364 21.22 -27.47 14.01
N HIS A 365 20.14 -28.18 14.36
CA HIS A 365 20.06 -29.64 14.22
C HIS A 365 19.88 -30.10 12.77
N ARG A 366 19.25 -29.30 11.88
CA ARG A 366 19.12 -29.62 10.45
C ARG A 366 20.35 -29.25 9.63
N GLY A 367 21.22 -28.36 10.13
CA GLY A 367 22.49 -27.95 9.50
C GLY A 367 23.70 -28.81 9.87
N GLY A 368 23.57 -29.75 10.80
CA GLY A 368 24.64 -30.64 11.29
C GLY A 368 24.61 -32.00 10.62
N GLY A 369 25.06 -32.09 9.37
CA GLY A 369 25.60 -33.33 8.82
C GLY A 369 27.05 -33.50 9.37
N PRO A 370 27.55 -34.70 9.63
CA PRO A 370 28.84 -34.88 10.28
C PRO A 370 29.99 -34.63 9.31
N ASP A 371 30.71 -33.53 9.52
CA ASP A 371 32.06 -33.38 8.99
C ASP A 371 33.05 -33.52 10.16
N PRO A 372 33.92 -34.57 10.18
CA PRO A 372 34.85 -34.76 11.26
C PRO A 372 36.19 -34.08 10.93
N GLY A 373 36.45 -32.93 11.52
CA GLY A 373 37.82 -32.42 11.50
C GLY A 373 37.96 -30.92 11.73
N GLY A 374 38.41 -30.55 12.93
CA GLY A 374 39.33 -29.42 13.04
C GLY A 374 38.91 -28.23 13.91
N ALA A 375 39.43 -28.23 15.12
CA ALA A 375 40.03 -27.11 15.88
C ALA A 375 39.17 -25.96 16.42
N ALA A 376 39.32 -25.80 17.72
CA ALA A 376 38.90 -24.75 18.62
C ALA A 376 39.13 -23.31 18.12
N GLY A 377 38.11 -22.45 18.34
CA GLY A 377 38.20 -21.01 18.21
C GLY A 377 37.08 -20.34 18.97
N GLN A 378 37.44 -19.55 19.94
CA GLN A 378 36.71 -18.87 20.99
C GLN A 378 35.53 -18.02 20.51
N GLY A 379 34.44 -18.04 21.28
CA GLY A 379 33.60 -16.93 21.74
C GLY A 379 33.14 -15.89 20.71
N ALA A 380 31.93 -16.09 20.20
CA ALA A 380 31.14 -14.98 19.71
C ALA A 380 29.69 -15.17 20.20
N GLU A 381 29.22 -14.22 20.97
CA GLU A 381 27.83 -14.15 21.37
C GLU A 381 26.92 -14.11 20.13
N PRO A 382 25.74 -14.76 20.13
CA PRO A 382 24.84 -14.75 18.97
C PRO A 382 24.17 -13.40 18.86
N GLY A 383 24.59 -12.63 17.86
CA GLY A 383 23.97 -11.38 17.48
C GLY A 383 22.52 -11.57 17.02
N ASP A 384 21.72 -10.59 17.36
CA ASP A 384 20.26 -10.43 17.27
C ASP A 384 19.74 -10.23 15.82
N ASP A 385 20.22 -11.01 14.84
CA ASP A 385 20.07 -10.72 13.41
C ASP A 385 19.05 -11.61 12.67
N LEU A 386 18.10 -12.22 13.40
CA LEU A 386 17.17 -13.19 12.81
C LEU A 386 15.82 -12.62 12.35
N LEU A 387 15.59 -11.30 12.44
CA LEU A 387 14.31 -10.68 12.03
C LEU A 387 14.43 -9.39 11.21
N VAL A 388 15.59 -9.07 10.63
CA VAL A 388 15.76 -7.88 9.79
C VAL A 388 16.34 -8.26 8.42
N GLY A 389 15.61 -7.94 7.36
CA GLY A 389 16.10 -7.73 6.01
C GLY A 389 16.54 -8.94 5.21
N GLY A 390 15.82 -9.20 4.12
CA GLY A 390 16.28 -10.09 3.06
C GLY A 390 17.52 -9.53 2.36
N ASP A 391 18.60 -10.28 2.35
CA ASP A 391 19.74 -10.09 1.47
C ASP A 391 19.42 -10.69 0.09
N GLN A 392 19.48 -9.85 -0.93
CA GLN A 392 19.61 -10.32 -2.30
C GLN A 392 21.07 -10.76 -2.51
N PRO A 393 21.33 -11.86 -3.22
CA PRO A 393 22.70 -12.27 -3.53
C PRO A 393 23.36 -11.29 -4.50
N ALA A 394 24.50 -10.75 -4.10
CA ALA A 394 25.39 -9.97 -4.95
C ALA A 394 25.96 -10.87 -6.04
N MET A 395 25.85 -10.43 -7.29
CA MET A 395 26.59 -10.98 -8.42
C MET A 395 28.05 -10.53 -8.36
N PRO A 396 29.02 -11.38 -8.72
CA PRO A 396 30.43 -11.02 -8.68
C PRO A 396 30.82 -10.12 -9.87
N ASP A 397 31.54 -9.04 -9.58
CA ASP A 397 32.20 -8.18 -10.56
C ASP A 397 33.40 -8.91 -11.19
N PRO A 398 33.63 -8.76 -12.51
CA PRO A 398 34.86 -9.20 -13.15
C PRO A 398 35.96 -8.19 -12.97
N ALA A 399 37.13 -8.69 -12.63
CA ALA A 399 38.41 -7.99 -12.48
C ALA A 399 38.89 -7.29 -13.78
N GLY A 400 39.53 -6.16 -13.60
CA GLY A 400 40.26 -5.50 -14.71
C GLY A 400 41.06 -4.25 -14.30
N THR A 401 42.22 -4.50 -13.80
CA THR A 401 43.53 -3.82 -14.00
C THR A 401 43.63 -2.29 -14.20
N GLY A 402 44.42 -1.64 -13.33
CA GLY A 402 45.59 -0.85 -13.75
C GLY A 402 45.56 0.67 -13.67
N GLY A 403 46.41 1.26 -12.82
CA GLY A 403 47.11 2.49 -13.14
C GLY A 403 46.87 3.70 -12.23
N ALA A 404 47.70 3.89 -11.23
CA ALA A 404 48.03 5.18 -10.60
C ALA A 404 49.16 5.86 -11.45
N PRO A 405 49.66 7.11 -11.17
CA PRO A 405 49.52 7.99 -10.03
C PRO A 405 49.48 9.51 -10.34
N GLY A 406 49.29 10.34 -9.32
CA GLY A 406 50.02 11.61 -9.21
C GLY A 406 49.21 12.90 -9.11
N GLY A 407 49.44 13.64 -8.02
CA GLY A 407 49.37 15.09 -8.05
C GLY A 407 48.67 15.74 -6.86
N ALA A 408 49.39 15.97 -5.78
CA ALA A 408 49.06 16.89 -4.71
C ALA A 408 48.99 18.34 -5.21
N VAL A 409 48.17 19.21 -4.57
CA VAL A 409 48.56 20.55 -4.09
C VAL A 409 47.52 21.09 -3.11
N THR A 410 48.04 21.47 -1.99
CA THR A 410 47.62 22.28 -0.85
C THR A 410 46.99 23.63 -1.20
N ALA A 411 46.07 24.13 -0.39
CA ALA A 411 46.13 25.43 0.32
C ALA A 411 44.83 25.77 1.08
N GLU A 412 44.90 25.88 2.41
CA GLU A 412 44.25 26.92 3.25
C GLU A 412 45.10 28.20 3.20
N PRO A 413 44.75 29.38 3.75
CA PRO A 413 43.85 29.68 4.87
C PRO A 413 43.17 31.08 4.86
N SER A 414 42.63 31.45 6.04
CA SER A 414 42.40 32.78 6.70
C SER A 414 41.00 33.36 6.57
N SER A 415 40.25 33.51 7.63
CA SER A 415 40.29 34.33 8.88
C SER A 415 39.66 35.73 8.76
N GLN A 416 38.84 36.03 9.79
CA GLN A 416 38.39 37.36 10.29
C GLN A 416 37.10 37.91 9.62
N ASP A 417 36.00 38.24 10.32
CA ASP A 417 35.92 39.21 11.40
C ASP A 417 34.70 39.05 12.32
N ARG A 418 34.89 39.51 13.52
CA ARG A 418 33.98 39.62 14.67
C ARG A 418 33.06 40.84 14.55
N GLU A 419 31.86 40.71 15.16
CA GLU A 419 31.24 41.73 16.06
C GLU A 419 29.92 41.17 16.59
N ALA A 420 29.75 40.90 17.82
CA ALA A 420 29.48 41.62 19.07
C ALA A 420 27.98 41.72 19.40
N ARG A 421 27.68 41.13 20.55
CA ARG A 421 26.45 40.99 21.36
C ARG A 421 25.73 42.33 21.71
N PRO A 422 24.51 42.31 22.36
CA PRO A 422 24.38 41.81 23.74
C PRO A 422 23.09 41.04 24.09
N ASP A 423 23.19 40.21 25.13
CA ASP A 423 22.13 39.64 25.96
C ASP A 423 21.39 40.70 26.79
N PRO A 424 20.19 40.36 27.35
CA PRO A 424 20.13 40.38 28.79
C PRO A 424 19.50 39.14 29.47
N GLU A 425 20.01 38.94 30.63
CA GLU A 425 19.80 38.01 31.72
C GLU A 425 18.35 37.66 32.09
N GLY A 426 18.15 36.41 32.51
CA GLY A 426 16.99 35.91 33.24
C GLY A 426 17.26 34.51 33.81
N GLU A 427 17.34 34.44 35.13
CA GLU A 427 17.77 33.32 35.99
C GLU A 427 17.07 31.98 35.85
N PRO A 428 17.64 30.89 36.41
CA PRO A 428 17.27 29.51 36.11
C PRO A 428 16.24 28.96 37.09
N ILE A 429 15.18 28.35 36.57
CA ILE A 429 14.26 27.49 37.35
C ILE A 429 14.52 26.02 36.99
N GLY A 430 14.90 25.32 38.04
CA GLY A 430 14.95 23.91 38.33
C GLY A 430 14.79 22.88 37.21
N ARG A 431 15.85 22.14 36.90
CA ARG A 431 15.81 20.83 36.28
C ARG A 431 15.11 19.82 37.20
N PRO A 432 14.15 19.04 36.74
CA PRO A 432 13.96 17.69 37.23
C PRO A 432 14.83 16.74 36.42
N ALA A 433 15.67 16.01 37.13
CA ALA A 433 16.43 14.91 36.61
C ALA A 433 15.48 13.82 36.09
N GLY A 434 15.54 13.57 34.81
CA GLY A 434 14.86 12.45 34.15
C GLY A 434 15.66 12.12 32.90
N ALA A 435 16.49 11.08 33.00
CA ALA A 435 17.34 10.60 31.95
C ALA A 435 16.57 10.48 30.64
N GLY A 436 16.98 11.27 29.65
CA GLY A 436 16.57 11.10 28.27
C GLY A 436 17.18 9.80 27.72
N GLU A 437 16.46 8.71 27.81
CA GLU A 437 16.72 7.55 26.96
C GLU A 437 16.51 7.99 25.51
N ARG A 438 17.60 8.06 24.76
CA ARG A 438 17.58 8.04 23.30
C ARG A 438 16.71 6.85 22.90
N PRO A 439 15.82 6.96 21.90
CA PRO A 439 15.12 5.81 21.39
C PRO A 439 16.16 4.86 20.80
N GLY A 440 16.64 3.96 21.64
CA GLY A 440 17.44 2.82 21.22
C GLY A 440 16.62 2.06 20.18
N ARG A 441 17.27 1.53 19.16
CA ARG A 441 16.76 0.48 18.27
C ARG A 441 15.99 -0.50 19.13
N ARG A 442 14.66 -0.42 19.12
CA ARG A 442 13.81 -1.39 19.80
C ARG A 442 13.99 -2.70 19.06
N GLY A 443 14.63 -3.66 19.70
CA GLY A 443 14.75 -5.02 19.23
C GLY A 443 13.36 -5.53 18.85
N GLY A 444 13.28 -6.34 17.78
CA GLY A 444 12.11 -6.77 17.04
C GLY A 444 10.98 -7.47 17.81
N GLY A 445 10.52 -6.91 18.93
CA GLY A 445 9.42 -7.38 19.77
C GLY A 445 8.07 -6.84 19.31
N PHE A 446 6.99 -7.42 19.86
CA PHE A 446 5.63 -6.92 19.71
C PHE A 446 5.34 -5.79 20.70
N SER A 447 4.57 -4.80 20.29
CA SER A 447 3.97 -3.80 21.18
C SER A 447 2.46 -3.93 21.18
N VAL A 448 1.82 -3.45 22.25
CA VAL A 448 0.37 -3.43 22.39
C VAL A 448 -0.05 -2.00 22.70
N GLU A 449 -1.13 -1.56 22.09
CA GLU A 449 -1.73 -0.25 22.34
C GLU A 449 -3.26 -0.38 22.37
N PHE A 450 -3.90 0.45 23.20
CA PHE A 450 -5.35 0.61 23.20
C PHE A 450 -5.72 1.82 22.33
N ALA A 451 -6.64 1.65 21.39
CA ALA A 451 -7.06 2.71 20.48
C ALA A 451 -8.55 2.66 20.16
N PRO A 452 -9.23 3.80 19.98
CA PRO A 452 -10.59 3.85 19.47
C PRO A 452 -10.57 3.62 17.94
N LEU A 453 -10.89 2.39 17.50
CA LEU A 453 -10.87 2.04 16.07
C LEU A 453 -12.23 2.21 15.39
N GLY A 454 -13.31 2.42 16.17
CA GLY A 454 -14.69 2.45 15.69
C GLY A 454 -15.48 1.18 16.03
N ARG A 455 -16.82 1.30 16.06
CA ARG A 455 -17.71 0.22 16.53
C ARG A 455 -17.81 -0.97 15.58
N VAL A 456 -17.64 -0.72 14.29
CA VAL A 456 -17.75 -1.73 13.21
C VAL A 456 -16.43 -2.50 13.01
N GLU A 457 -15.32 -1.96 13.54
CA GLU A 457 -14.00 -2.56 13.42
C GLU A 457 -13.83 -3.77 14.34
N ARG A 458 -12.87 -4.64 14.00
CA ARG A 458 -12.53 -5.84 14.79
C ARG A 458 -12.11 -5.48 16.21
N ARG A 459 -12.16 -6.45 17.13
CA ARG A 459 -11.73 -6.30 18.53
C ARG A 459 -10.27 -5.87 18.68
N ALA A 460 -9.42 -6.34 17.76
CA ALA A 460 -8.04 -5.90 17.65
C ALA A 460 -7.60 -5.89 16.19
N ARG A 461 -6.48 -5.19 15.91
CA ARG A 461 -5.84 -5.13 14.61
C ARG A 461 -4.32 -5.10 14.76
N TYR A 462 -3.63 -5.99 14.06
CA TYR A 462 -2.19 -5.98 13.96
C TYR A 462 -1.70 -4.95 12.93
N VAL A 463 -0.78 -4.07 13.35
CA VAL A 463 -0.13 -3.08 12.49
C VAL A 463 1.31 -3.55 12.26
N ARG A 464 1.54 -4.08 11.09
CA ARG A 464 2.72 -4.87 10.74
C ARG A 464 4.04 -4.08 10.77
N ASP A 465 4.07 -2.91 10.15
CA ASP A 465 5.23 -2.03 10.05
C ASP A 465 5.80 -1.60 11.42
N ARG A 466 4.97 -1.61 12.46
CA ARG A 466 5.36 -1.29 13.85
C ARG A 466 5.32 -2.49 14.80
N ARG A 467 4.91 -3.66 14.30
CA ARG A 467 4.63 -4.86 15.10
C ARG A 467 3.75 -4.56 16.32
N THR A 468 2.73 -3.73 16.12
CA THR A 468 1.84 -3.26 17.18
C THR A 468 0.46 -3.89 17.04
N ILE A 469 -0.05 -4.45 18.13
CA ILE A 469 -1.42 -4.93 18.25
C ILE A 469 -2.25 -3.80 18.85
N LEU A 470 -3.24 -3.32 18.10
CA LEU A 470 -4.19 -2.29 18.52
C LEU A 470 -5.44 -2.98 19.06
N ILE A 471 -5.74 -2.79 20.34
CA ILE A 471 -6.98 -3.27 20.97
C ILE A 471 -8.04 -2.17 20.83
N ASN A 472 -9.20 -2.51 20.25
CA ASN A 472 -10.24 -1.56 19.92
C ASN A 472 -11.12 -1.21 21.13
N LEU A 473 -10.92 -0.02 21.69
CA LEU A 473 -11.72 0.48 22.82
C LEU A 473 -13.20 0.75 22.47
N ASP A 474 -13.54 0.90 21.18
CA ASP A 474 -14.91 1.17 20.73
C ASP A 474 -15.72 -0.10 20.44
N HIS A 475 -15.07 -1.27 20.35
CA HIS A 475 -15.77 -2.53 20.11
C HIS A 475 -16.76 -2.84 21.22
N GLU A 476 -17.96 -3.33 20.89
CA GLU A 476 -19.07 -3.52 21.83
C GLU A 476 -18.68 -4.34 23.07
N GLN A 477 -17.97 -5.46 22.90
CA GLN A 477 -17.53 -6.31 24.01
C GLN A 477 -16.55 -5.58 24.93
N ILE A 478 -15.60 -4.84 24.38
CA ILE A 478 -14.60 -4.10 25.15
C ILE A 478 -15.24 -2.91 25.86
N ARG A 479 -16.15 -2.21 25.20
CA ARG A 479 -16.96 -1.16 25.83
C ARG A 479 -17.83 -1.69 26.95
N ALA A 480 -18.49 -2.83 26.76
CA ALA A 480 -19.32 -3.46 27.79
C ALA A 480 -18.48 -3.88 29.01
N ALA A 481 -17.28 -4.44 28.78
CA ALA A 481 -16.36 -4.80 29.87
C ALA A 481 -15.81 -3.57 30.63
N ARG A 482 -15.73 -2.41 29.96
CA ARG A 482 -15.26 -1.14 30.54
C ARG A 482 -16.41 -0.30 31.17
N ALA A 483 -17.67 -0.55 30.78
CA ALA A 483 -18.82 0.26 31.23
C ALA A 483 -18.89 0.35 32.75
N ASN A 484 -18.74 1.56 33.30
CA ASN A 484 -18.77 1.87 34.74
C ASN A 484 -17.66 1.22 35.58
N ARG A 485 -16.50 0.83 34.97
CA ARG A 485 -15.40 0.16 35.65
C ARG A 485 -14.06 0.81 35.33
N ASP A 486 -13.10 0.72 36.26
CA ASP A 486 -11.73 1.18 36.06
C ASP A 486 -10.97 0.24 35.09
N VAL A 487 -9.90 0.74 34.45
CA VAL A 487 -8.98 -0.04 33.61
C VAL A 487 -8.39 -1.24 34.35
N GLY A 488 -8.28 -1.15 35.70
CA GLY A 488 -7.87 -2.24 36.57
C GLY A 488 -8.90 -3.35 36.79
N ASP A 489 -10.14 -3.21 36.27
CA ASP A 489 -11.18 -4.23 36.47
C ASP A 489 -10.77 -5.58 35.85
N PRO A 490 -10.90 -6.68 36.61
CA PRO A 490 -10.49 -8.00 36.15
C PRO A 490 -11.18 -8.47 34.86
N VAL A 491 -12.44 -8.06 34.64
CA VAL A 491 -13.23 -8.44 33.45
C VAL A 491 -12.67 -7.74 32.21
N PHE A 492 -12.37 -6.44 32.31
CA PHE A 492 -11.76 -5.68 31.24
C PHE A 492 -10.37 -6.22 30.92
N ARG A 493 -9.52 -6.44 31.93
CA ARG A 493 -8.16 -6.96 31.77
C ARG A 493 -8.16 -8.32 31.09
N ARG A 494 -9.01 -9.25 31.57
CA ARG A 494 -9.13 -10.59 30.99
C ARG A 494 -9.50 -10.54 29.51
N LEU A 495 -10.51 -9.76 29.14
CA LEU A 495 -10.93 -9.60 27.76
C LEU A 495 -9.82 -8.98 26.89
N ALA A 496 -9.13 -7.96 27.40
CA ALA A 496 -8.01 -7.33 26.70
C ALA A 496 -6.89 -8.33 26.42
N TYR A 497 -6.56 -9.20 27.40
CA TYR A 497 -5.58 -10.27 27.21
C TYR A 497 -6.03 -11.27 26.14
N GLU A 498 -7.25 -11.81 26.25
CA GLU A 498 -7.77 -12.78 25.28
C GLU A 498 -7.73 -12.24 23.84
N VAL A 499 -8.11 -10.98 23.68
CA VAL A 499 -8.10 -10.32 22.37
C VAL A 499 -6.67 -10.13 21.84
N ALA A 500 -5.76 -9.66 22.69
CA ALA A 500 -4.37 -9.46 22.30
C ALA A 500 -3.64 -10.78 21.97
N LEU A 501 -3.87 -11.83 22.78
CA LEU A 501 -3.27 -13.16 22.56
C LEU A 501 -3.75 -13.77 21.25
N THR A 502 -5.04 -13.64 20.95
CA THR A 502 -5.61 -14.13 19.69
C THR A 502 -4.99 -13.43 18.49
N GLU A 503 -4.94 -12.09 18.53
CA GLU A 503 -4.37 -11.30 17.43
C GLU A 503 -2.87 -11.54 17.26
N TYR A 504 -2.14 -11.73 18.36
CA TYR A 504 -0.73 -12.12 18.33
C TYR A 504 -0.51 -13.45 17.61
N ALA A 505 -1.34 -14.46 17.90
CA ALA A 505 -1.21 -15.76 17.27
C ALA A 505 -1.42 -15.67 15.75
N PHE A 506 -2.39 -14.89 15.30
CA PHE A 506 -2.60 -14.62 13.87
C PHE A 506 -1.43 -13.85 13.26
N ALA A 507 -0.94 -12.81 13.95
CA ALA A 507 0.18 -12.00 13.46
C ALA A 507 1.46 -12.84 13.33
N LEU A 508 1.74 -13.67 14.33
CA LEU A 508 2.91 -14.57 14.31
C LEU A 508 2.81 -15.59 13.17
N ALA A 509 1.66 -16.24 13.01
CA ALA A 509 1.44 -17.20 11.93
C ALA A 509 1.60 -16.53 10.55
N ALA A 510 1.06 -15.34 10.37
CA ALA A 510 1.22 -14.58 9.12
C ALA A 510 2.68 -14.21 8.83
N GLU A 511 3.45 -13.78 9.85
CA GLU A 511 4.90 -13.51 9.71
C GLU A 511 5.71 -14.77 9.36
N LEU A 512 5.25 -15.94 9.80
CA LEU A 512 5.88 -17.23 9.51
C LEU A 512 5.56 -17.74 8.10
N ASP A 513 4.31 -17.59 7.69
CA ASP A 513 3.84 -17.99 6.35
C ASP A 513 4.60 -17.25 5.26
N GLU A 514 4.79 -15.94 5.43
CA GLU A 514 5.59 -15.14 4.49
C GLU A 514 7.06 -15.57 4.36
N ARG A 515 7.59 -16.25 5.39
CA ARG A 515 8.93 -16.82 5.37
C ARG A 515 8.95 -18.26 4.87
N SER A 516 7.85 -18.72 4.29
CA SER A 516 7.67 -20.10 3.78
C SER A 516 7.99 -21.16 4.87
N TYR A 517 7.59 -20.85 6.13
CA TYR A 517 7.81 -21.75 7.25
C TYR A 517 6.83 -22.93 7.22
N PHE A 518 5.61 -22.71 6.70
CA PHE A 518 4.57 -23.72 6.62
C PHE A 518 4.59 -24.46 5.29
N GLY A 519 4.31 -25.76 5.33
CA GLY A 519 4.15 -26.60 4.15
C GLY A 519 2.76 -26.46 3.54
N ASP A 520 1.75 -26.24 4.38
CA ASP A 520 0.37 -26.03 3.96
C ASP A 520 -0.41 -25.14 4.95
N THR A 521 -1.67 -24.86 4.60
CA THR A 521 -2.56 -24.02 5.43
C THR A 521 -2.92 -24.68 6.77
N ALA A 522 -2.89 -26.03 6.86
CA ALA A 522 -3.20 -26.73 8.08
C ALA A 522 -2.10 -26.49 9.12
N ASP A 523 -0.83 -26.44 8.71
CA ASP A 523 0.30 -26.13 9.58
C ASP A 523 0.15 -24.76 10.24
N ALA A 524 -0.31 -23.74 9.49
CA ALA A 524 -0.56 -22.42 10.02
C ALA A 524 -1.68 -22.41 11.07
N LEU A 525 -2.76 -23.16 10.85
CA LEU A 525 -3.85 -23.29 11.81
C LEU A 525 -3.41 -23.99 13.12
N TYR A 526 -2.58 -25.04 13.02
CA TYR A 526 -2.01 -25.69 14.20
C TYR A 526 -1.11 -24.73 14.97
N GLU A 527 -0.26 -23.96 14.30
CA GLU A 527 0.62 -22.99 14.98
C GLU A 527 -0.18 -21.89 15.68
N ILE A 528 -1.27 -21.39 15.07
CA ILE A 528 -2.17 -20.43 15.72
C ILE A 528 -2.72 -21.02 17.03
N ARG A 529 -3.25 -22.25 16.99
CA ARG A 529 -3.80 -22.92 18.15
C ARG A 529 -2.75 -23.12 19.24
N ASP A 530 -1.59 -23.65 18.88
CA ASP A 530 -0.48 -23.91 19.80
C ASP A 530 0.05 -22.62 20.42
N THR A 531 0.09 -21.54 19.64
CA THR A 531 0.49 -20.21 20.12
C THR A 531 -0.51 -19.68 21.12
N VAL A 532 -1.83 -19.73 20.85
CA VAL A 532 -2.86 -19.31 21.79
C VAL A 532 -2.75 -20.06 23.10
N ASP A 533 -2.64 -21.40 23.07
CA ASP A 533 -2.53 -22.22 24.26
C ASP A 533 -1.24 -21.96 25.06
N ARG A 534 -0.13 -21.75 24.38
CA ARG A 534 1.18 -21.49 24.98
C ARG A 534 1.20 -20.13 25.68
N VAL A 535 0.69 -19.09 25.01
CA VAL A 535 0.66 -17.74 25.57
C VAL A 535 -0.39 -17.61 26.66
N ALA A 536 -1.53 -18.29 26.54
CA ALA A 536 -2.56 -18.33 27.61
C ALA A 536 -2.01 -18.91 28.91
N ARG A 537 -1.19 -19.97 28.86
CA ARG A 537 -0.53 -20.52 30.06
C ARG A 537 0.42 -19.52 30.72
N ARG A 538 1.16 -18.73 29.93
CA ARG A 538 2.05 -17.67 30.45
C ARG A 538 1.27 -16.51 31.05
N ALA A 539 0.14 -16.16 30.42
CA ALA A 539 -0.74 -15.12 30.90
C ALA A 539 -1.48 -15.49 32.19
N ALA A 540 -1.46 -16.76 32.61
CA ALA A 540 -2.18 -17.21 33.81
C ALA A 540 -1.82 -16.39 35.07
N ALA A 541 -0.55 -15.98 35.22
CA ALA A 541 -0.11 -15.13 36.32
C ALA A 541 -0.76 -13.74 36.31
N LEU A 542 -1.18 -13.24 35.15
CA LEU A 542 -1.84 -11.93 34.99
C LEU A 542 -3.31 -11.97 35.44
N TYR A 543 -3.91 -13.15 35.54
CA TYR A 543 -5.29 -13.34 36.02
C TYR A 543 -5.37 -13.50 37.55
N SER A 544 -4.22 -13.67 38.21
CA SER A 544 -4.14 -13.92 39.65
C SER A 544 -3.87 -12.66 40.49
N THR A 545 -3.65 -11.54 39.84
CA THR A 545 -3.43 -10.21 40.43
C THR A 545 -4.56 -9.26 40.08
#